data_1a1619fc552e032507911e259d5fce02
#
_entry.id   1a1619fc552e032507911e259d5fce02
#
_cell.length_a   1.000
_cell.length_b   1.000
_cell.length_c   1.000
_cell.angle_alpha   90.00
_cell.angle_beta   90.00
_cell.angle_gamma   90.00
#
_symmetry.space_group_name_H-M   'P 1'
#
loop_
_entity.id
_entity.type
_entity.pdbx_description
1 polymer ?
#
loop_
_entity_poly.entity_id
_entity_poly.type
_entity_poly.pdbx_seq_one_letter_code
_entity_poly.pdbx_strand_id
1 'polypeptide(L)'
;YTLVFANSLIAEAEADDRIVAITAAMPSGTGIDKVKTRFPNRVFDVGIAEQHAVTFAAGLATEGMKPFCALYSTFLQRGYDQLVHDVAIQNLPVRFAIDRSGVVGNDGATHAGVYDIAYLSCLPNMVIMCPSDEAELVHMVATAAAHDTGPTAVRYPRGEGVGTELPERGEVLPVGRGRVVLQGSGTAILSLGTR
;
A
#
# COMPACT_ATOMS: atom_id res chain seq x y z
N TYR A 1 -8.73 -7.25 -5.34
CA TYR A 1 -8.03 -6.11 -4.71
C TYR A 1 -6.87 -5.61 -5.55
N THR A 2 -5.98 -6.46 -6.04
CA THR A 2 -4.82 -6.06 -6.86
C THR A 2 -5.20 -5.20 -8.07
N LEU A 3 -6.28 -5.56 -8.79
CA LEU A 3 -6.77 -4.78 -9.93
C LEU A 3 -7.36 -3.44 -9.48
N VAL A 4 -8.07 -3.41 -8.36
CA VAL A 4 -8.62 -2.17 -7.78
C VAL A 4 -7.48 -1.22 -7.40
N PHE A 5 -6.45 -1.71 -6.73
CA PHE A 5 -5.25 -0.94 -6.44
C PHE A 5 -4.61 -0.35 -7.70
N ALA A 6 -4.38 -1.19 -8.73
CA ALA A 6 -3.75 -0.74 -9.96
C ALA A 6 -4.54 0.37 -10.67
N ASN A 7 -5.87 0.22 -10.77
CA ASN A 7 -6.74 1.23 -11.38
C ASN A 7 -6.76 2.52 -10.56
N SER A 8 -6.83 2.41 -9.22
CA SER A 8 -6.77 3.58 -8.33
C SER A 8 -5.44 4.33 -8.46
N LEU A 9 -4.32 3.59 -8.52
CA LEU A 9 -3.02 4.21 -8.71
C LEU A 9 -2.88 4.88 -10.08
N ILE A 10 -3.46 4.31 -11.13
CA ILE A 10 -3.53 4.94 -12.45
C ILE A 10 -4.29 6.27 -12.38
N ALA A 11 -5.46 6.29 -11.72
CA ALA A 11 -6.26 7.51 -11.58
C ALA A 11 -5.49 8.61 -10.82
N GLU A 12 -4.78 8.26 -9.75
CA GLU A 12 -3.95 9.22 -9.02
C GLU A 12 -2.73 9.68 -9.84
N ALA A 13 -2.10 8.76 -10.62
CA ALA A 13 -0.96 9.10 -11.47
C ALA A 13 -1.35 9.93 -12.71
N GLU A 14 -2.60 9.92 -13.13
CA GLU A 14 -3.13 10.83 -14.15
C GLU A 14 -3.28 12.26 -13.60
N ALA A 15 -3.52 12.41 -12.31
CA ALA A 15 -3.70 13.70 -11.65
C ALA A 15 -2.39 14.31 -11.11
N ASP A 16 -1.36 13.49 -10.82
CA ASP A 16 -0.07 13.94 -10.31
C ASP A 16 1.08 13.20 -11.01
N ASP A 17 1.87 13.94 -11.79
CA ASP A 17 2.98 13.40 -12.58
C ASP A 17 4.21 12.98 -11.73
N ARG A 18 4.24 13.37 -10.45
CA ARG A 18 5.26 12.96 -9.50
C ARG A 18 5.07 11.51 -9.02
N ILE A 19 3.88 10.92 -9.23
CA ILE A 19 3.62 9.55 -8.81
C ILE A 19 4.39 8.58 -9.71
N VAL A 20 5.20 7.74 -9.08
CA VAL A 20 5.95 6.65 -9.70
C VAL A 20 5.69 5.35 -8.94
N ALA A 21 5.80 4.23 -9.62
CA ALA A 21 5.57 2.91 -9.05
C ALA A 21 6.83 2.03 -9.13
N ILE A 22 7.08 1.30 -8.06
CA ILE A 22 8.24 0.41 -7.93
C ILE A 22 7.74 -0.96 -7.52
N THR A 23 8.31 -2.01 -8.09
CA THR A 23 8.08 -3.39 -7.64
C THR A 23 9.37 -4.20 -7.72
N ALA A 24 9.42 -5.34 -7.07
CA ALA A 24 10.57 -6.23 -7.05
C ALA A 24 10.22 -7.60 -7.64
N ALA A 25 10.29 -7.71 -8.99
CA ALA A 25 9.95 -8.89 -9.79
C ALA A 25 8.49 -9.38 -9.62
N MET A 26 7.57 -8.50 -9.23
CA MET A 26 6.16 -8.85 -9.00
C MET A 26 5.19 -7.98 -9.82
N PRO A 27 5.48 -7.62 -11.08
CA PRO A 27 4.68 -6.62 -11.80
C PRO A 27 3.21 -7.03 -11.97
N SER A 28 2.93 -8.26 -12.38
CA SER A 28 1.56 -8.76 -12.55
C SER A 28 0.89 -9.06 -11.21
N GLY A 29 1.65 -9.58 -10.26
CA GLY A 29 1.13 -9.94 -8.95
C GLY A 29 0.71 -8.75 -8.09
N THR A 30 1.32 -7.58 -8.31
CA THR A 30 0.97 -6.31 -7.65
C THR A 30 0.12 -5.39 -8.54
N GLY A 31 -0.15 -5.78 -9.79
CA GLY A 31 -0.88 -4.97 -10.77
C GLY A 31 -0.08 -3.82 -11.38
N ILE A 32 1.21 -3.71 -11.06
CA ILE A 32 2.09 -2.64 -11.57
C ILE A 32 2.34 -2.75 -13.08
N ASP A 33 2.16 -3.93 -13.68
CA ASP A 33 2.17 -4.13 -15.14
C ASP A 33 1.11 -3.26 -15.86
N LYS A 34 -0.06 -3.07 -15.25
CA LYS A 34 -1.12 -2.20 -15.77
C LYS A 34 -0.74 -0.72 -15.70
N VAL A 35 -0.14 -0.31 -14.57
CA VAL A 35 0.41 1.03 -14.42
C VAL A 35 1.51 1.28 -15.45
N LYS A 36 2.39 0.29 -15.70
CA LYS A 36 3.45 0.37 -16.69
C LYS A 36 2.91 0.53 -18.12
N THR A 37 1.81 -0.14 -18.44
CA THR A 37 1.17 0.00 -19.74
C THR A 37 0.71 1.44 -19.99
N ARG A 38 0.22 2.13 -18.96
CA ARG A 38 -0.25 3.52 -19.07
C ARG A 38 0.89 4.53 -18.94
N PHE A 39 1.88 4.26 -18.08
CA PHE A 39 2.99 5.15 -17.75
C PHE A 39 4.35 4.43 -17.80
N PRO A 40 4.85 4.05 -18.97
CA PRO A 40 6.04 3.21 -19.11
C PRO A 40 7.30 3.81 -18.48
N ASN A 41 7.42 5.14 -18.43
CA ASN A 41 8.57 5.86 -17.90
C ASN A 41 8.47 6.17 -16.39
N ARG A 42 7.36 5.77 -15.74
CA ARG A 42 7.12 6.01 -14.30
C ARG A 42 7.00 4.72 -13.49
N VAL A 43 7.43 3.60 -14.07
CA VAL A 43 7.38 2.29 -13.42
C VAL A 43 8.74 1.61 -13.49
N PHE A 44 9.20 1.16 -12.32
CA PHE A 44 10.51 0.54 -12.13
C PHE A 44 10.34 -0.86 -11.52
N ASP A 45 10.87 -1.86 -12.19
CA ASP A 45 11.01 -3.21 -11.64
C ASP A 45 12.49 -3.43 -11.32
N VAL A 46 12.81 -3.59 -10.06
CA VAL A 46 14.19 -3.71 -9.58
C VAL A 46 14.68 -5.16 -9.53
N GLY A 47 13.91 -6.12 -10.05
CA GLY A 47 14.20 -7.54 -9.92
C GLY A 47 13.91 -8.04 -8.49
N ILE A 48 14.43 -9.21 -8.13
CA ILE A 48 14.23 -9.79 -6.78
C ILE A 48 15.17 -9.08 -5.79
N ALA A 49 14.86 -7.83 -5.47
CA ALA A 49 15.69 -6.95 -4.64
C ALA A 49 14.82 -5.98 -3.82
N GLU A 50 14.06 -6.50 -2.86
CA GLU A 50 13.12 -5.72 -2.05
C GLU A 50 13.84 -4.62 -1.25
N GLN A 51 15.05 -4.88 -0.75
CA GLN A 51 15.87 -3.87 -0.09
C GLN A 51 16.15 -2.70 -1.02
N HIS A 52 16.54 -2.99 -2.27
CA HIS A 52 16.79 -1.95 -3.26
C HIS A 52 15.50 -1.18 -3.62
N ALA A 53 14.36 -1.86 -3.72
CA ALA A 53 13.07 -1.21 -3.97
C ALA A 53 12.77 -0.14 -2.92
N VAL A 54 12.99 -0.45 -1.65
CA VAL A 54 12.73 0.48 -0.54
C VAL A 54 13.71 1.66 -0.54
N THR A 55 15.03 1.40 -0.66
CA THR A 55 16.05 2.46 -0.72
C THR A 55 15.86 3.36 -1.95
N PHE A 56 15.54 2.77 -3.10
CA PHE A 56 15.27 3.52 -4.32
C PHE A 56 14.02 4.41 -4.17
N ALA A 57 12.95 3.89 -3.54
CA ALA A 57 11.76 4.68 -3.23
C ALA A 57 12.11 5.86 -2.29
N ALA A 58 12.92 5.62 -1.27
CA ALA A 58 13.40 6.68 -0.37
C ALA A 58 14.16 7.78 -1.14
N GLY A 59 15.09 7.40 -2.02
CA GLY A 59 15.82 8.35 -2.86
C GLY A 59 14.92 9.17 -3.77
N LEU A 60 13.92 8.57 -4.39
CA LEU A 60 12.95 9.31 -5.20
C LEU A 60 12.10 10.27 -4.36
N ALA A 61 11.74 9.89 -3.13
CA ALA A 61 11.00 10.75 -2.22
C ALA A 61 11.80 11.99 -1.80
N THR A 62 13.13 11.89 -1.65
CA THR A 62 13.99 13.06 -1.36
C THR A 62 14.00 14.09 -2.48
N GLU A 63 13.76 13.67 -3.71
CA GLU A 63 13.66 14.54 -4.90
C GLU A 63 12.22 15.01 -5.18
N GLY A 64 11.30 14.83 -4.23
CA GLY A 64 9.92 15.32 -4.32
C GLY A 64 9.00 14.44 -5.18
N MET A 65 9.44 13.26 -5.59
CA MET A 65 8.59 12.28 -6.23
C MET A 65 7.67 11.60 -5.19
N LYS A 66 6.60 10.99 -5.67
CA LYS A 66 5.63 10.26 -4.87
C LYS A 66 5.71 8.75 -5.16
N PRO A 67 6.72 8.05 -4.63
CA PRO A 67 6.91 6.65 -4.95
C PRO A 67 5.88 5.76 -4.24
N PHE A 68 5.20 4.91 -5.01
CA PHE A 68 4.44 3.76 -4.54
C PHE A 68 5.30 2.50 -4.68
N CYS A 69 5.75 1.96 -3.55
CA CYS A 69 6.53 0.72 -3.49
C CYS A 69 5.58 -0.46 -3.28
N ALA A 70 5.28 -1.18 -4.36
CA ALA A 70 4.30 -2.26 -4.39
C ALA A 70 4.99 -3.62 -4.23
N LEU A 71 4.81 -4.24 -3.08
CA LEU A 71 5.43 -5.49 -2.68
C LEU A 71 4.40 -6.42 -2.01
N TYR A 72 4.68 -7.74 -2.01
CA TYR A 72 3.92 -8.65 -1.16
C TYR A 72 4.32 -8.46 0.30
N SER A 73 3.36 -8.59 1.20
CA SER A 73 3.60 -8.48 2.63
C SER A 73 4.75 -9.36 3.12
N THR A 74 4.77 -10.63 2.73
CA THR A 74 5.83 -11.58 3.12
C THR A 74 7.22 -11.16 2.60
N PHE A 75 7.30 -10.53 1.42
CA PHE A 75 8.59 -10.14 0.83
C PHE A 75 9.10 -8.79 1.33
N LEU A 76 8.22 -7.91 1.82
CA LEU A 76 8.63 -6.67 2.46
C LEU A 76 9.48 -6.92 3.72
N GLN A 77 9.35 -8.07 4.37
CA GLN A 77 10.22 -8.45 5.50
C GLN A 77 11.71 -8.38 5.15
N ARG A 78 12.07 -8.70 3.89
CA ARG A 78 13.45 -8.61 3.41
C ARG A 78 13.97 -7.17 3.28
N GLY A 79 13.08 -6.21 3.10
CA GLY A 79 13.40 -4.78 3.02
C GLY A 79 13.15 -4.01 4.32
N TYR A 80 12.96 -4.70 5.44
CA TYR A 80 12.58 -4.05 6.70
C TYR A 80 13.67 -3.12 7.25
N ASP A 81 14.93 -3.50 7.19
CA ASP A 81 16.04 -2.65 7.61
C ASP A 81 16.06 -1.32 6.84
N GLN A 82 15.91 -1.37 5.52
CA GLN A 82 15.83 -0.18 4.67
C GLN A 82 14.58 0.65 4.95
N LEU A 83 13.46 -0.01 5.26
CA LEU A 83 12.23 0.69 5.66
C LEU A 83 12.45 1.47 6.96
N VAL A 84 13.18 0.91 7.92
CA VAL A 84 13.54 1.60 9.17
C VAL A 84 14.48 2.76 8.90
N HIS A 85 15.65 2.49 8.30
CA HIS A 85 16.75 3.46 8.20
C HIS A 85 16.57 4.48 7.07
N ASP A 86 16.13 4.02 5.90
CA ASP A 86 16.07 4.88 4.73
C ASP A 86 14.75 5.65 4.64
N VAL A 87 13.68 5.15 5.27
CA VAL A 87 12.34 5.75 5.18
C VAL A 87 11.85 6.29 6.52
N ALA A 88 11.64 5.42 7.53
CA ALA A 88 10.93 5.81 8.75
C ALA A 88 11.72 6.79 9.62
N ILE A 89 13.00 6.54 9.86
CA ILE A 89 13.87 7.44 10.67
C ILE A 89 14.00 8.81 9.99
N GLN A 90 14.04 8.84 8.65
CA GLN A 90 14.14 10.08 7.88
C GLN A 90 12.77 10.73 7.62
N ASN A 91 11.69 10.08 8.04
CA ASN A 91 10.30 10.52 7.84
C ASN A 91 9.97 10.83 6.37
N LEU A 92 10.48 10.01 5.44
CA LEU A 92 10.26 10.22 4.01
C LEU A 92 8.87 9.72 3.57
N PRO A 93 8.17 10.45 2.71
CA PRO A 93 6.82 10.12 2.27
C PRO A 93 6.81 9.02 1.20
N VAL A 94 7.31 7.84 1.54
CA VAL A 94 7.19 6.64 0.71
C VAL A 94 5.83 5.98 0.96
N ARG A 95 5.17 5.55 -0.11
CA ARG A 95 3.87 4.88 -0.08
C ARG A 95 4.07 3.39 -0.33
N PHE A 96 3.92 2.59 0.71
CA PHE A 96 3.98 1.13 0.57
C PHE A 96 2.60 0.59 0.21
N ALA A 97 2.49 -0.07 -0.95
CA ALA A 97 1.32 -0.83 -1.35
C ALA A 97 1.61 -2.32 -1.06
N ILE A 98 1.00 -2.83 -0.01
CA ILE A 98 1.30 -4.16 0.53
C ILE A 98 0.22 -5.13 0.10
N ASP A 99 0.48 -5.85 -0.98
CA ASP A 99 -0.38 -6.90 -1.49
C ASP A 99 -0.20 -8.22 -0.71
N ARG A 100 -1.13 -9.13 -0.77
CA ARG A 100 -1.12 -10.43 -0.05
C ARG A 100 -1.00 -10.27 1.47
N SER A 101 -1.66 -9.27 2.03
CA SER A 101 -1.74 -9.13 3.49
C SER A 101 -2.70 -10.15 4.09
N GLY A 102 -2.31 -10.74 5.21
CA GLY A 102 -3.09 -11.77 5.88
C GLY A 102 -2.86 -13.18 5.34
N VAL A 103 -3.84 -14.04 5.49
CA VAL A 103 -3.81 -15.42 5.01
C VAL A 103 -4.14 -15.46 3.52
N VAL A 104 -3.31 -16.08 2.70
CA VAL A 104 -3.33 -16.01 1.24
C VAL A 104 -3.88 -17.25 0.53
N GLY A 105 -4.32 -18.28 1.27
CA GLY A 105 -4.91 -19.47 0.69
C GLY A 105 -3.94 -20.25 -0.22
N ASN A 106 -4.26 -20.31 -1.50
CA ASN A 106 -3.53 -21.14 -2.48
C ASN A 106 -2.06 -20.74 -2.70
N ASP A 107 -1.64 -19.54 -2.34
CA ASP A 107 -0.22 -19.13 -2.44
C ASP A 107 0.63 -19.85 -1.37
N GLY A 108 0.00 -20.39 -0.34
CA GLY A 108 0.65 -21.21 0.69
C GLY A 108 1.30 -20.41 1.81
N ALA A 109 1.84 -21.13 2.79
CA ALA A 109 2.36 -20.56 4.04
C ALA A 109 3.51 -19.57 3.84
N THR A 110 4.34 -19.76 2.80
CA THR A 110 5.48 -18.87 2.49
C THR A 110 5.05 -17.50 1.99
N HIS A 111 3.79 -17.33 1.60
CA HIS A 111 3.23 -16.09 1.09
C HIS A 111 2.28 -15.42 2.08
N ALA A 112 2.03 -16.02 3.24
CA ALA A 112 1.17 -15.43 4.27
C ALA A 112 1.77 -14.13 4.80
N GLY A 113 1.00 -13.05 4.74
CA GLY A 113 1.38 -11.70 5.12
C GLY A 113 0.82 -11.31 6.48
N VAL A 114 1.28 -11.97 7.54
CA VAL A 114 0.70 -11.85 8.89
C VAL A 114 1.54 -11.03 9.87
N TYR A 115 2.74 -10.60 9.48
CA TYR A 115 3.68 -9.91 10.37
C TYR A 115 3.79 -8.41 10.12
N ASP A 116 3.30 -7.91 8.98
CA ASP A 116 3.48 -6.53 8.53
C ASP A 116 2.92 -5.50 9.52
N ILE A 117 1.73 -5.68 10.06
CA ILE A 117 1.19 -4.78 11.07
C ILE A 117 2.13 -4.71 12.29
N ALA A 118 2.63 -5.84 12.77
CA ALA A 118 3.46 -5.90 13.96
C ALA A 118 4.76 -5.09 13.79
N TYR A 119 5.50 -5.31 12.69
CA TYR A 119 6.77 -4.61 12.50
C TYR A 119 6.60 -3.17 11.96
N LEU A 120 5.51 -2.85 11.28
CA LEU A 120 5.25 -1.47 10.83
C LEU A 120 4.73 -0.59 11.97
N SER A 121 3.92 -1.14 12.88
CA SER A 121 3.30 -0.34 13.95
C SER A 121 4.29 0.17 15.00
N CYS A 122 5.48 -0.38 15.08
CA CYS A 122 6.52 0.12 16.00
C CYS A 122 7.36 1.26 15.39
N LEU A 123 7.17 1.60 14.11
CA LEU A 123 7.93 2.65 13.45
C LEU A 123 7.29 4.03 13.67
N PRO A 124 8.11 5.07 13.91
CA PRO A 124 7.58 6.42 14.09
C PRO A 124 6.94 6.94 12.79
N ASN A 125 5.88 7.71 12.95
CA ASN A 125 5.18 8.41 11.87
C ASN A 125 4.59 7.51 10.76
N MET A 126 4.64 6.19 10.90
CA MET A 126 4.05 5.25 9.95
C MET A 126 2.52 5.28 10.03
N VAL A 127 1.86 5.61 8.94
CA VAL A 127 0.41 5.51 8.81
C VAL A 127 0.04 4.19 8.14
N ILE A 128 -0.60 3.28 8.88
CA ILE A 128 -1.03 1.98 8.38
C ILE A 128 -2.53 2.04 8.09
N MET A 129 -2.89 1.72 6.85
CA MET A 129 -4.26 1.71 6.36
C MET A 129 -4.65 0.31 5.90
N CYS A 130 -5.80 -0.17 6.38
CA CYS A 130 -6.32 -1.50 6.07
C CYS A 130 -7.78 -1.35 5.62
N PRO A 131 -8.07 -1.39 4.31
CA PRO A 131 -9.42 -1.22 3.81
C PRO A 131 -10.33 -2.37 4.25
N SER A 132 -11.58 -2.06 4.58
CA SER A 132 -12.62 -3.05 4.90
C SER A 132 -13.18 -3.72 3.64
N ASP A 133 -13.13 -3.02 2.51
CA ASP A 133 -13.62 -3.46 1.21
C ASP A 133 -12.83 -2.78 0.07
N GLU A 134 -13.18 -3.12 -1.16
CA GLU A 134 -12.51 -2.59 -2.36
C GLU A 134 -12.77 -1.11 -2.61
N ALA A 135 -13.91 -0.55 -2.19
CA ALA A 135 -14.19 0.88 -2.33
C ALA A 135 -13.34 1.70 -1.36
N GLU A 136 -13.19 1.23 -0.12
CA GLU A 136 -12.31 1.87 0.85
C GLU A 136 -10.83 1.80 0.42
N LEU A 137 -10.42 0.74 -0.31
CA LEU A 137 -9.08 0.68 -0.91
C LEU A 137 -8.85 1.84 -1.89
N VAL A 138 -9.82 2.19 -2.72
CA VAL A 138 -9.71 3.33 -3.65
C VAL A 138 -9.46 4.63 -2.86
N HIS A 139 -10.21 4.86 -1.78
CA HIS A 139 -10.02 6.02 -0.91
C HIS A 139 -8.66 6.01 -0.19
N MET A 140 -8.18 4.85 0.26
CA MET A 140 -6.88 4.73 0.92
C MET A 140 -5.70 4.96 -0.03
N VAL A 141 -5.81 4.58 -1.30
CA VAL A 141 -4.80 4.91 -2.32
C VAL A 141 -4.74 6.42 -2.54
N ALA A 142 -5.88 7.10 -2.67
CA ALA A 142 -5.94 8.56 -2.77
C ALA A 142 -5.38 9.25 -1.51
N THR A 143 -5.70 8.71 -0.33
CA THR A 143 -5.17 9.21 0.95
C THR A 143 -3.65 9.07 1.01
N ALA A 144 -3.10 7.93 0.62
CA ALA A 144 -1.66 7.72 0.54
C ALA A 144 -1.00 8.68 -0.46
N ALA A 145 -1.61 8.88 -1.65
CA ALA A 145 -1.11 9.82 -2.66
C ALA A 145 -1.06 11.26 -2.15
N ALA A 146 -2.01 11.67 -1.31
CA ALA A 146 -2.09 13.00 -0.72
C ALA A 146 -1.21 13.18 0.53
N HIS A 147 -0.76 12.10 1.17
CA HIS A 147 -0.01 12.16 2.42
C HIS A 147 1.48 12.40 2.17
N ASP A 148 1.94 13.64 2.39
CA ASP A 148 3.33 14.06 2.14
C ASP A 148 4.13 14.31 3.44
N THR A 149 3.58 13.97 4.61
CA THR A 149 4.21 14.28 5.92
C THR A 149 4.91 13.10 6.58
N GLY A 150 4.96 11.95 5.90
CA GLY A 150 5.64 10.75 6.40
C GLY A 150 5.25 9.51 5.61
N PRO A 151 5.77 8.34 5.99
CA PRO A 151 5.51 7.09 5.26
C PRO A 151 4.10 6.56 5.50
N THR A 152 3.53 5.95 4.47
CA THR A 152 2.23 5.27 4.53
C THR A 152 2.32 3.83 4.07
N ALA A 153 1.47 2.97 4.60
CA ALA A 153 1.30 1.60 4.17
C ALA A 153 -0.19 1.31 3.96
N VAL A 154 -0.58 0.99 2.74
CA VAL A 154 -1.91 0.50 2.40
C VAL A 154 -1.79 -1.01 2.21
N ARG A 155 -2.40 -1.79 3.09
CA ARG A 155 -2.33 -3.25 3.08
C ARG A 155 -3.66 -3.88 2.71
N TYR A 156 -3.66 -4.75 1.73
CA TYR A 156 -4.87 -5.39 1.22
C TYR A 156 -4.66 -6.88 0.91
N PRO A 157 -5.74 -7.70 0.96
CA PRO A 157 -5.62 -9.14 0.81
C PRO A 157 -5.48 -9.55 -0.66
N ARG A 158 -5.00 -10.79 -0.86
CA ARG A 158 -5.20 -11.52 -2.09
C ARG A 158 -6.64 -12.06 -2.12
N GLY A 159 -7.38 -11.68 -3.12
CA GLY A 159 -8.75 -12.15 -3.28
C GLY A 159 -9.61 -11.18 -4.07
N GLU A 160 -10.84 -11.59 -4.27
CA GLU A 160 -11.84 -10.75 -4.88
C GLU A 160 -12.52 -9.86 -3.83
N GLY A 161 -13.07 -8.74 -4.26
CA GLY A 161 -13.86 -7.87 -3.42
C GLY A 161 -15.24 -8.48 -3.10
N VAL A 162 -15.99 -7.78 -2.27
CA VAL A 162 -17.34 -8.17 -1.89
C VAL A 162 -18.41 -7.64 -2.84
N GLY A 163 -18.00 -6.93 -3.91
CA GLY A 163 -18.90 -6.37 -4.93
C GLY A 163 -19.43 -4.99 -4.60
N THR A 164 -18.69 -4.22 -3.80
CA THR A 164 -19.04 -2.81 -3.50
C THR A 164 -18.89 -1.95 -4.75
N GLU A 165 -19.79 -0.99 -4.95
CA GLU A 165 -19.68 -0.01 -6.03
C GLU A 165 -18.40 0.82 -5.85
N LEU A 166 -17.59 0.87 -6.90
CA LEU A 166 -16.31 1.56 -6.86
C LEU A 166 -16.46 3.01 -7.32
N PRO A 167 -15.92 3.98 -6.58
CA PRO A 167 -15.83 5.36 -7.06
C PRO A 167 -14.83 5.44 -8.23
N GLU A 168 -15.06 6.37 -9.15
CA GLU A 168 -14.12 6.63 -10.26
C GLU A 168 -12.74 7.09 -9.74
N ARG A 169 -12.75 7.85 -8.65
CA ARG A 169 -11.56 8.32 -7.95
C ARG A 169 -11.79 8.34 -6.44
N GLY A 170 -10.72 8.09 -5.67
CA GLY A 170 -10.77 8.11 -4.22
C GLY A 170 -10.90 9.51 -3.62
N GLU A 171 -11.53 9.57 -2.46
CA GLU A 171 -11.52 10.74 -1.58
C GLU A 171 -10.43 10.57 -0.52
N VAL A 172 -9.82 11.68 -0.10
CA VAL A 172 -8.81 11.66 0.97
C VAL A 172 -9.52 11.47 2.32
N LEU A 173 -9.20 10.36 2.97
CA LEU A 173 -9.76 10.03 4.28
C LEU A 173 -9.02 10.77 5.40
N PRO A 174 -9.71 11.18 6.47
CA PRO A 174 -9.07 11.76 7.64
C PRO A 174 -8.30 10.69 8.43
N VAL A 175 -6.97 10.79 8.45
CA VAL A 175 -6.10 9.87 9.16
C VAL A 175 -6.40 9.89 10.67
N GLY A 176 -6.43 8.71 11.31
CA GLY A 176 -6.69 8.56 12.74
C GLY A 176 -8.16 8.61 13.14
N ARG A 177 -9.08 8.63 12.19
CA ARG A 177 -10.53 8.56 12.46
C ARG A 177 -11.12 7.21 12.08
N GLY A 178 -11.79 6.58 13.05
CA GLY A 178 -12.65 5.43 12.81
C GLY A 178 -14.09 5.84 12.54
N ARG A 179 -14.87 4.91 12.04
CA ARG A 179 -16.33 5.06 11.88
C ARG A 179 -17.08 4.01 12.69
N VAL A 180 -18.23 4.35 13.21
CA VAL A 180 -19.12 3.37 13.86
C VAL A 180 -19.89 2.63 12.76
N VAL A 181 -19.58 1.34 12.59
CA VAL A 181 -20.22 0.48 11.59
C VAL A 181 -21.53 -0.09 12.15
N LEU A 182 -21.54 -0.46 13.43
CA LEU A 182 -22.70 -1.02 14.10
C LEU A 182 -22.84 -0.39 15.50
N GLN A 183 -24.03 0.12 15.80
CA GLN A 183 -24.35 0.60 17.15
C GLN A 183 -24.66 -0.58 18.06
N GLY A 184 -24.24 -0.48 19.32
CA GLY A 184 -24.45 -1.51 20.32
C GLY A 184 -24.24 -1.00 21.73
N SER A 185 -24.37 -1.89 22.70
CA SER A 185 -24.15 -1.62 24.12
C SER A 185 -23.44 -2.81 24.78
N GLY A 186 -22.61 -2.55 25.78
CA GLY A 186 -21.91 -3.57 26.57
C GLY A 186 -20.56 -4.03 26.04
N THR A 187 -20.38 -4.13 24.73
CA THR A 187 -19.11 -4.55 24.11
C THR A 187 -18.75 -3.65 22.94
N ALA A 188 -17.49 -3.19 22.88
CA ALA A 188 -16.93 -2.49 21.73
C ALA A 188 -15.96 -3.42 20.97
N ILE A 189 -16.12 -3.48 19.64
CA ILE A 189 -15.20 -4.21 18.75
C ILE A 189 -14.50 -3.18 17.87
N LEU A 190 -13.17 -3.13 17.95
CA LEU A 190 -12.34 -2.34 17.04
C LEU A 190 -11.90 -3.25 15.90
N SER A 191 -12.44 -3.03 14.71
CA SER A 191 -12.14 -3.82 13.52
C SER A 191 -11.18 -3.06 12.60
N LEU A 192 -10.26 -3.79 11.98
CA LEU A 192 -9.25 -3.24 11.06
C LEU A 192 -9.14 -4.15 9.83
N GLY A 193 -9.40 -3.61 8.65
CA GLY A 193 -9.26 -4.32 7.38
C GLY A 193 -10.43 -5.24 7.06
N THR A 194 -10.22 -6.03 6.01
CA THR A 194 -11.11 -7.13 5.62
C THR A 194 -10.94 -8.31 6.59
N ARG A 195 -11.94 -9.13 6.72
CA ARG A 195 -12.00 -10.34 7.60
C ARG A 195 -10.66 -11.00 7.83
#